data_c97bde57f211668639e8f3ac5d38aabf
#
_entry.id   c97bde57f211668639e8f3ac5d38aabf
#
_cell.length_a   1.000
_cell.length_b   1.000
_cell.length_c   1.000
_cell.angle_alpha   90.00
_cell.angle_beta   90.00
_cell.angle_gamma   90.00
#
_symmetry.space_group_name_H-M   'P 1'
#
loop_
_entity.id
_entity.type
_entity.pdbx_description
1 polymer ?
#
loop_
_entity_poly.entity_id
_entity_poly.type
_entity_poly.pdbx_seq_one_letter_code
_entity_poly.pdbx_strand_id
1 'polypeptide(L)'
;MHFRIIGSACCFATIMVLFFACSGPQNRQTMPLKNGQIKTTGSIERMDSALNQLIAPGTDLEIIADSFDWSEGPLWIDDGNFLLFSDIPQNRIYKWDAKDGLSIYLQPSGYTGTAARGGETGSNGLILDSQNRLVMCQHGDRRMARMDAPISKPQSKFITLVDRFEGKRLNSPNDAVYKSNGDLYFTDPPYGLEKRMELYKKEALPLSV
;
A
#
# COMPACT_ATOMS: atom_id res chain seq x y z
N MET A 1 36.33 -77.72 -3.62
CA MET A 1 34.95 -78.15 -3.95
C MET A 1 34.12 -78.05 -2.71
N HIS A 2 33.38 -77.03 -2.56
CA HIS A 2 32.13 -76.82 -1.83
C HIS A 2 31.82 -75.28 -1.73
N PHE A 3 30.85 -74.87 -2.46
CA PHE A 3 30.31 -73.54 -2.39
C PHE A 3 29.47 -73.31 -1.12
N ARG A 4 29.65 -72.20 -0.42
CA ARG A 4 28.67 -71.70 0.55
C ARG A 4 28.38 -70.22 0.22
N ILE A 5 27.15 -70.01 -0.11
CA ILE A 5 26.54 -68.63 -0.30
C ILE A 5 26.22 -68.12 1.07
N ILE A 6 26.74 -66.91 1.41
CA ILE A 6 26.32 -66.17 2.58
C ILE A 6 25.52 -64.99 2.06
N GLY A 7 24.23 -64.99 2.42
CA GLY A 7 23.31 -63.90 2.07
C GLY A 7 23.65 -62.60 2.82
N SER A 8 23.78 -61.53 2.09
CA SER A 8 23.94 -60.16 2.63
C SER A 8 22.56 -59.54 2.80
N ALA A 9 22.20 -59.24 4.05
CA ALA A 9 21.00 -58.49 4.39
C ALA A 9 21.16 -57.04 3.98
N CYS A 10 20.35 -56.62 3.04
CA CYS A 10 20.29 -55.21 2.60
C CYS A 10 19.45 -54.43 3.60
N CYS A 11 20.11 -53.60 4.43
CA CYS A 11 19.46 -52.63 5.31
C CYS A 11 18.99 -51.45 4.49
N PHE A 12 17.69 -51.36 4.22
CA PHE A 12 17.09 -50.16 3.65
C PHE A 12 17.05 -49.07 4.72
N ALA A 13 17.97 -48.13 4.65
CA ALA A 13 17.88 -46.88 5.40
C ALA A 13 16.88 -45.95 4.70
N THR A 14 15.68 -45.85 5.27
CA THR A 14 14.69 -44.89 4.82
C THR A 14 15.15 -43.46 5.21
N ILE A 15 15.67 -42.73 4.24
CA ILE A 15 15.98 -41.30 4.40
C ILE A 15 14.64 -40.52 4.38
N MET A 16 14.20 -40.12 5.56
CA MET A 16 13.06 -39.23 5.72
C MET A 16 13.53 -37.79 5.39
N VAL A 17 13.31 -37.35 4.14
CA VAL A 17 13.55 -35.98 3.74
C VAL A 17 12.43 -35.09 4.32
N LEU A 18 12.73 -34.40 5.42
CA LEU A 18 11.89 -33.34 5.95
C LEU A 18 11.96 -32.15 5.01
N PHE A 19 10.93 -31.99 4.17
CA PHE A 19 10.71 -30.76 3.45
C PHE A 19 10.30 -29.67 4.45
N PHE A 20 11.24 -28.85 4.87
CA PHE A 20 10.91 -27.55 5.43
C PHE A 20 10.31 -26.73 4.29
N ALA A 21 8.98 -26.68 4.22
CA ALA A 21 8.29 -25.69 3.44
C ALA A 21 8.59 -24.31 4.06
N CYS A 22 9.54 -23.57 3.49
CA CYS A 22 9.62 -22.14 3.69
C CYS A 22 8.30 -21.57 3.17
N SER A 23 7.36 -21.28 4.07
CA SER A 23 6.22 -20.44 3.77
C SER A 23 6.77 -19.04 3.46
N GLY A 24 6.99 -18.79 2.16
CA GLY A 24 7.17 -17.43 1.65
C GLY A 24 5.94 -16.58 2.01
N PRO A 25 6.02 -15.25 1.92
CA PRO A 25 4.92 -14.38 2.25
C PRO A 25 3.68 -14.85 1.49
N GLN A 26 2.66 -15.31 2.23
CA GLN A 26 1.41 -15.74 1.63
C GLN A 26 0.84 -14.52 0.90
N ASN A 27 0.74 -14.61 -0.40
CA ASN A 27 0.03 -13.66 -1.24
C ASN A 27 -1.45 -13.76 -0.86
N ARG A 28 -1.87 -13.01 0.17
CA ARG A 28 -3.28 -12.92 0.56
C ARG A 28 -3.99 -12.25 -0.60
N GLN A 29 -4.62 -13.07 -1.43
CA GLN A 29 -5.56 -12.57 -2.41
C GLN A 29 -6.76 -12.00 -1.63
N THR A 30 -6.92 -10.69 -1.66
CA THR A 30 -8.14 -10.03 -1.20
C THR A 30 -9.28 -10.58 -2.05
N MET A 31 -10.15 -11.37 -1.42
CA MET A 31 -11.32 -11.87 -2.13
C MET A 31 -12.39 -10.78 -2.12
N PRO A 32 -13.00 -10.47 -3.27
CA PRO A 32 -14.21 -9.65 -3.26
C PRO A 32 -15.26 -10.32 -2.39
N LEU A 33 -16.03 -9.52 -1.64
CA LEU A 33 -17.14 -10.01 -0.84
C LEU A 33 -18.05 -10.87 -1.74
N LYS A 34 -18.09 -12.19 -1.50
CA LYS A 34 -18.94 -13.10 -2.26
C LYS A 34 -20.39 -12.82 -1.91
N ASN A 35 -21.23 -12.73 -2.94
CA ASN A 35 -22.69 -12.78 -2.91
C ASN A 35 -23.49 -11.49 -2.68
N GLY A 36 -23.12 -10.34 -3.23
CA GLY A 36 -24.09 -9.23 -3.33
C GLY A 36 -24.71 -8.74 -2.00
N GLN A 37 -24.26 -9.25 -0.85
CA GLN A 37 -24.67 -8.78 0.46
C GLN A 37 -23.72 -7.66 0.88
N ILE A 38 -24.26 -6.46 0.93
CA ILE A 38 -23.59 -5.31 1.53
C ILE A 38 -23.42 -5.61 3.02
N LYS A 39 -22.18 -5.67 3.48
CA LYS A 39 -21.88 -5.80 4.90
C LYS A 39 -21.78 -4.41 5.50
N THR A 40 -22.63 -4.11 6.46
CA THR A 40 -22.61 -2.83 7.18
C THR A 40 -21.87 -2.95 8.50
N THR A 41 -21.37 -1.82 9.02
CA THR A 41 -20.66 -1.73 10.29
C THR A 41 -20.85 -0.38 10.94
N GLY A 42 -20.76 -0.35 12.27
CA GLY A 42 -20.80 0.89 13.06
C GLY A 42 -22.09 1.68 12.92
N SER A 43 -22.03 2.95 13.28
CA SER A 43 -23.12 3.90 13.16
C SER A 43 -22.57 5.32 12.95
N ILE A 44 -23.37 6.20 12.33
CA ILE A 44 -23.02 7.61 12.14
C ILE A 44 -23.61 8.40 13.32
N GLU A 45 -22.76 8.92 14.20
CA GLU A 45 -23.17 9.85 15.25
C GLU A 45 -23.33 11.24 14.65
N ARG A 46 -24.54 11.80 14.78
CA ARG A 46 -24.89 13.11 14.19
C ARG A 46 -24.81 14.19 15.23
N MET A 47 -23.63 14.80 15.35
CA MET A 47 -23.35 15.91 16.30
C MET A 47 -24.02 17.21 15.89
N ASP A 48 -24.29 17.42 14.60
CA ASP A 48 -24.95 18.59 14.04
C ASP A 48 -25.93 18.18 12.93
N SER A 49 -27.11 18.83 12.91
CA SER A 49 -28.13 18.59 11.91
C SER A 49 -27.71 18.96 10.49
N ALA A 50 -26.71 19.81 10.31
CA ALA A 50 -26.14 20.14 8.99
C ALA A 50 -25.58 18.90 8.27
N LEU A 51 -25.16 17.87 9.02
CA LEU A 51 -24.71 16.61 8.43
C LEU A 51 -25.81 15.94 7.59
N ASN A 52 -27.09 16.19 7.90
CA ASN A 52 -28.20 15.61 7.12
C ASN A 52 -28.27 16.13 5.66
N GLN A 53 -27.61 17.26 5.37
CA GLN A 53 -27.51 17.79 4.00
C GLN A 53 -26.44 17.04 3.17
N LEU A 54 -25.47 16.39 3.84
CA LEU A 54 -24.38 15.66 3.21
C LEU A 54 -24.65 14.16 3.19
N ILE A 55 -25.16 13.62 4.30
CA ILE A 55 -25.43 12.20 4.49
C ILE A 55 -26.87 12.05 4.99
N ALA A 56 -27.72 11.37 4.24
CA ALA A 56 -29.12 11.18 4.60
C ALA A 56 -29.26 10.49 5.98
N PRO A 57 -30.29 10.83 6.80
CA PRO A 57 -30.59 10.07 8.00
C PRO A 57 -30.86 8.60 7.68
N GLY A 58 -30.33 7.70 8.51
CA GLY A 58 -30.46 6.25 8.32
C GLY A 58 -29.48 5.63 7.30
N THR A 59 -28.54 6.40 6.77
CA THR A 59 -27.45 5.84 5.96
C THR A 59 -26.54 4.98 6.82
N ASP A 60 -26.29 3.75 6.39
CA ASP A 60 -25.36 2.82 7.01
C ASP A 60 -23.94 2.99 6.47
N LEU A 61 -22.94 2.56 7.27
CA LEU A 61 -21.56 2.44 6.81
C LEU A 61 -21.39 1.08 6.13
N GLU A 62 -20.99 1.09 4.87
CA GLU A 62 -20.77 -0.11 4.08
C GLU A 62 -19.29 -0.52 4.10
N ILE A 63 -19.01 -1.81 4.31
CA ILE A 63 -17.69 -2.38 4.13
C ILE A 63 -17.58 -2.80 2.66
N ILE A 64 -16.88 -1.99 1.87
CA ILE A 64 -16.70 -2.23 0.43
C ILE A 64 -15.55 -3.18 0.12
N ALA A 65 -14.57 -3.29 1.01
CA ALA A 65 -13.43 -4.22 0.93
C ALA A 65 -12.78 -4.39 2.30
N ASP A 66 -12.05 -5.48 2.51
CA ASP A 66 -11.33 -5.79 3.74
C ASP A 66 -10.02 -6.57 3.47
N SER A 67 -9.34 -7.00 4.53
CA SER A 67 -8.12 -7.81 4.47
C SER A 67 -6.87 -7.07 3.99
N PHE A 68 -6.77 -5.77 4.26
CA PHE A 68 -5.57 -4.97 4.06
C PHE A 68 -4.67 -5.04 5.30
N ASP A 69 -3.38 -4.82 5.09
CA ASP A 69 -2.43 -4.70 6.21
C ASP A 69 -2.52 -3.32 6.85
N TRP A 70 -2.56 -2.25 6.02
CA TRP A 70 -2.71 -0.87 6.48
C TRP A 70 -3.20 0.02 5.33
N SER A 71 -4.51 0.20 5.22
CA SER A 71 -5.12 1.04 4.18
C SER A 71 -5.05 2.52 4.52
N GLU A 72 -4.60 3.34 3.56
CA GLU A 72 -4.40 4.79 3.71
C GLU A 72 -4.65 5.54 2.39
N GLY A 73 -4.68 6.88 2.47
CA GLY A 73 -4.71 7.77 1.31
C GLY A 73 -5.86 7.54 0.34
N PRO A 74 -7.13 7.51 0.80
CA PRO A 74 -8.26 7.32 -0.11
C PRO A 74 -8.42 8.51 -1.06
N LEU A 75 -8.54 8.21 -2.35
CA LEU A 75 -8.72 9.19 -3.42
C LEU A 75 -9.82 8.73 -4.37
N TRP A 76 -10.90 9.52 -4.46
CA TRP A 76 -11.95 9.28 -5.44
C TRP A 76 -11.58 9.85 -6.81
N ILE A 77 -11.80 9.08 -7.86
CA ILE A 77 -11.55 9.48 -9.26
C ILE A 77 -12.90 9.65 -9.96
N ASP A 78 -13.30 10.91 -10.15
CA ASP A 78 -14.60 11.26 -10.72
C ASP A 78 -14.77 10.75 -12.16
N ASP A 79 -13.81 10.99 -13.03
CA ASP A 79 -13.86 10.60 -14.44
C ASP A 79 -13.99 9.08 -14.66
N GLY A 80 -13.60 8.29 -13.68
CA GLY A 80 -13.66 6.83 -13.74
C GLY A 80 -14.65 6.21 -12.77
N ASN A 81 -15.23 6.98 -11.87
CA ASN A 81 -16.16 6.56 -10.82
C ASN A 81 -15.59 5.40 -9.98
N PHE A 82 -14.37 5.56 -9.46
CA PHE A 82 -13.69 4.56 -8.65
C PHE A 82 -12.85 5.18 -7.52
N LEU A 83 -12.63 4.40 -6.49
CA LEU A 83 -11.76 4.73 -5.36
C LEU A 83 -10.37 4.15 -5.56
N LEU A 84 -9.34 4.95 -5.33
CA LEU A 84 -7.96 4.50 -5.12
C LEU A 84 -7.61 4.61 -3.63
N PHE A 85 -6.80 3.69 -3.14
CA PHE A 85 -6.21 3.77 -1.80
C PHE A 85 -4.94 2.93 -1.71
N SER A 86 -4.04 3.32 -0.84
CA SER A 86 -2.78 2.63 -0.59
C SER A 86 -2.95 1.49 0.42
N ASP A 87 -2.22 0.38 0.24
CA ASP A 87 -1.89 -0.57 1.29
C ASP A 87 -0.38 -0.51 1.49
N ILE A 88 0.04 0.21 2.52
CA ILE A 88 1.41 0.68 2.65
C ILE A 88 2.41 -0.48 2.81
N PRO A 89 2.20 -1.47 3.70
CA PRO A 89 3.15 -2.58 3.85
C PRO A 89 3.26 -3.46 2.60
N GLN A 90 2.17 -3.56 1.82
CA GLN A 90 2.12 -4.36 0.60
C GLN A 90 2.74 -3.64 -0.61
N ASN A 91 3.13 -2.37 -0.45
CA ASN A 91 3.66 -1.54 -1.54
C ASN A 91 2.72 -1.49 -2.75
N ARG A 92 1.40 -1.30 -2.47
CA ARG A 92 0.33 -1.36 -3.46
C ARG A 92 -0.61 -0.18 -3.36
N ILE A 93 -1.20 0.18 -4.51
CA ILE A 93 -2.43 0.95 -4.58
C ILE A 93 -3.51 0.01 -5.10
N TYR A 94 -4.65 0.00 -4.43
CA TYR A 94 -5.85 -0.71 -4.87
C TYR A 94 -6.82 0.25 -5.55
N LYS A 95 -7.61 -0.31 -6.45
CA LYS A 95 -8.77 0.29 -7.06
C LYS A 95 -10.00 -0.48 -6.62
N TRP A 96 -11.02 0.22 -6.21
CA TRP A 96 -12.35 -0.33 -6.02
C TRP A 96 -13.37 0.45 -6.86
N ASP A 97 -14.24 -0.24 -7.55
CA ASP A 97 -15.44 0.32 -8.18
C ASP A 97 -16.64 -0.59 -7.98
N ALA A 98 -17.85 -0.02 -8.08
CA ALA A 98 -19.09 -0.74 -7.79
C ALA A 98 -19.40 -1.86 -8.79
N LYS A 99 -18.80 -1.83 -9.98
CA LYS A 99 -19.06 -2.81 -11.05
C LYS A 99 -18.13 -4.01 -10.94
N ASP A 100 -16.83 -3.76 -10.83
CA ASP A 100 -15.79 -4.78 -10.94
C ASP A 100 -15.19 -5.15 -9.57
N GLY A 101 -15.55 -4.39 -8.50
CA GLY A 101 -15.06 -4.61 -7.14
C GLY A 101 -13.60 -4.19 -6.96
N LEU A 102 -12.86 -4.92 -6.12
CA LEU A 102 -11.49 -4.63 -5.74
C LEU A 102 -10.48 -5.24 -6.72
N SER A 103 -9.48 -4.44 -7.10
CA SER A 103 -8.35 -4.88 -7.93
C SER A 103 -7.06 -4.16 -7.54
N ILE A 104 -5.89 -4.73 -7.88
CA ILE A 104 -4.61 -4.03 -7.76
C ILE A 104 -4.52 -3.02 -8.90
N TYR A 105 -4.33 -1.75 -8.54
CA TYR A 105 -4.17 -0.66 -9.48
C TYR A 105 -2.70 -0.41 -9.85
N LEU A 106 -1.81 -0.42 -8.84
CA LEU A 106 -0.39 -0.11 -9.03
C LEU A 106 0.48 -0.89 -8.04
N GLN A 107 1.56 -1.50 -8.54
CA GLN A 107 2.59 -2.18 -7.75
C GLN A 107 3.90 -2.24 -8.53
N PRO A 108 5.06 -1.80 -7.96
CA PRO A 108 5.18 -1.11 -6.66
C PRO A 108 4.58 0.29 -6.68
N SER A 109 4.14 0.79 -5.51
CA SER A 109 3.57 2.13 -5.35
C SER A 109 4.50 3.13 -4.67
N GLY A 110 5.39 2.66 -3.79
CA GLY A 110 6.27 3.50 -2.97
C GLY A 110 7.74 3.19 -3.16
N TYR A 111 8.20 1.98 -2.77
CA TYR A 111 9.57 1.55 -2.95
C TYR A 111 9.76 0.92 -4.32
N THR A 112 10.64 1.50 -5.12
CA THR A 112 10.95 1.04 -6.49
C THR A 112 12.30 0.34 -6.61
N GLY A 113 13.07 0.26 -5.53
CA GLY A 113 14.35 -0.44 -5.50
C GLY A 113 14.20 -1.96 -5.48
N THR A 114 15.30 -2.67 -5.74
CA THR A 114 15.37 -4.14 -5.76
C THR A 114 15.93 -4.73 -4.45
N ALA A 115 16.61 -3.92 -3.64
CA ALA A 115 17.14 -4.38 -2.35
C ALA A 115 15.99 -4.58 -1.37
N ALA A 116 16.05 -5.65 -0.58
CA ALA A 116 15.12 -5.83 0.53
C ALA A 116 15.25 -4.68 1.53
N ARG A 117 14.13 -4.13 1.98
CA ARG A 117 14.09 -3.13 3.05
C ARG A 117 12.93 -3.41 3.98
N GLY A 118 13.07 -2.99 5.23
CA GLY A 118 12.01 -2.95 6.22
C GLY A 118 11.25 -1.61 6.22
N GLY A 119 10.39 -1.43 7.20
CA GLY A 119 9.53 -0.26 7.35
C GLY A 119 8.35 -0.26 6.40
N GLU A 120 7.74 0.89 6.25
CA GLU A 120 6.59 1.09 5.37
C GLU A 120 7.09 1.36 3.95
N THR A 121 6.86 0.42 3.05
CA THR A 121 7.46 0.45 1.70
C THR A 121 6.57 1.10 0.65
N GLY A 122 5.26 1.14 0.85
CA GLY A 122 4.29 1.64 -0.14
C GLY A 122 4.21 3.16 -0.25
N SER A 123 3.25 3.59 -1.06
CA SER A 123 2.72 4.95 -0.99
C SER A 123 1.81 5.09 0.22
N ASN A 124 1.61 6.34 0.70
CA ASN A 124 0.60 6.72 1.68
C ASN A 124 -0.44 7.61 0.99
N GLY A 125 -0.45 8.92 1.24
CA GLY A 125 -1.40 9.85 0.66
C GLY A 125 -1.38 9.87 -0.87
N LEU A 126 -2.56 9.97 -1.46
CA LEU A 126 -2.80 10.04 -2.90
C LEU A 126 -3.59 11.31 -3.21
N ILE A 127 -3.16 12.08 -4.19
CA ILE A 127 -3.86 13.28 -4.66
C ILE A 127 -3.79 13.40 -6.19
N LEU A 128 -4.61 14.25 -6.77
CA LEU A 128 -4.50 14.66 -8.16
C LEU A 128 -3.86 16.04 -8.29
N ASP A 129 -3.04 16.21 -9.30
CA ASP A 129 -2.60 17.54 -9.71
C ASP A 129 -3.66 18.24 -10.60
N SER A 130 -3.41 19.50 -10.97
CA SER A 130 -4.32 20.29 -11.81
C SER A 130 -4.57 19.74 -13.21
N GLN A 131 -3.82 18.70 -13.62
CA GLN A 131 -3.99 18.00 -14.88
C GLN A 131 -4.57 16.58 -14.70
N ASN A 132 -5.18 16.31 -13.54
CA ASN A 132 -5.74 14.99 -13.16
C ASN A 132 -4.70 13.86 -13.23
N ARG A 133 -3.43 14.14 -12.89
CA ARG A 133 -2.38 13.12 -12.82
C ARG A 133 -2.18 12.69 -11.37
N LEU A 134 -1.97 11.40 -11.14
CA LEU A 134 -1.80 10.84 -9.80
C LEU A 134 -0.46 11.27 -9.21
N VAL A 135 -0.52 11.94 -8.07
CA VAL A 135 0.62 12.29 -7.22
C VAL A 135 0.50 11.53 -5.92
N MET A 136 1.62 11.05 -5.39
CA MET A 136 1.65 10.18 -4.23
C MET A 136 2.81 10.49 -3.29
N CYS A 137 2.55 10.27 -2.01
CA CYS A 137 3.55 10.27 -0.95
C CYS A 137 4.23 8.90 -0.92
N GLN A 138 5.43 8.77 -1.50
CA GLN A 138 6.16 7.50 -1.53
C GLN A 138 7.03 7.34 -0.29
N HIS A 139 6.53 6.60 0.74
CA HIS A 139 7.31 6.28 1.94
C HIS A 139 8.60 5.55 1.59
N GLY A 140 8.49 4.51 0.77
CA GLY A 140 9.62 3.65 0.44
C GLY A 140 10.77 4.35 -0.24
N ASP A 141 10.51 5.19 -1.23
CA ASP A 141 11.52 5.98 -1.94
C ASP A 141 11.81 7.32 -1.27
N ARG A 142 11.07 7.70 -0.23
CA ARG A 142 11.27 8.94 0.54
C ARG A 142 11.15 10.18 -0.34
N ARG A 143 10.03 10.30 -1.06
CA ARG A 143 9.80 11.40 -2.02
C ARG A 143 8.32 11.66 -2.25
N MET A 144 8.02 12.86 -2.72
CA MET A 144 6.79 13.13 -3.47
C MET A 144 7.01 12.75 -4.92
N ALA A 145 6.12 11.96 -5.48
CA ALA A 145 6.24 11.51 -6.86
C ALA A 145 4.92 11.61 -7.62
N ARG A 146 5.03 11.80 -8.92
CA ARG A 146 3.91 11.74 -9.85
C ARG A 146 4.03 10.51 -10.73
N MET A 147 2.95 9.77 -10.91
CA MET A 147 2.90 8.68 -11.88
C MET A 147 3.11 9.22 -13.30
N ASP A 148 4.04 8.63 -14.05
CA ASP A 148 4.33 8.98 -15.45
C ASP A 148 3.52 8.11 -16.41
N ALA A 149 2.20 8.09 -16.18
CA ALA A 149 1.21 7.37 -16.99
C ALA A 149 -0.18 7.96 -16.76
N PRO A 150 -1.12 7.78 -17.70
CA PRO A 150 -2.51 8.15 -17.50
C PRO A 150 -3.16 7.32 -16.38
N ILE A 151 -4.10 7.91 -15.63
CA ILE A 151 -4.86 7.20 -14.58
C ILE A 151 -5.59 5.98 -15.13
N SER A 152 -6.11 6.05 -16.34
CA SER A 152 -6.80 4.92 -17.00
C SER A 152 -5.88 3.77 -17.41
N LYS A 153 -4.56 3.97 -17.43
CA LYS A 153 -3.56 2.96 -17.79
C LYS A 153 -2.33 3.07 -16.89
N PRO A 154 -2.44 2.71 -15.61
CA PRO A 154 -1.39 2.92 -14.63
C PRO A 154 -0.11 2.17 -14.96
N GLN A 155 1.02 2.76 -14.62
CA GLN A 155 2.35 2.16 -14.72
C GLN A 155 3.19 2.59 -13.53
N SER A 156 4.00 1.66 -12.99
CA SER A 156 4.96 1.95 -11.92
C SER A 156 6.18 2.71 -12.45
N LYS A 157 5.93 3.81 -13.15
CA LYS A 157 6.92 4.80 -13.61
C LYS A 157 6.61 6.11 -12.92
N PHE A 158 7.63 6.77 -12.40
CA PHE A 158 7.44 7.93 -11.56
C PHE A 158 8.39 9.06 -11.92
N ILE A 159 7.87 10.27 -11.86
CA ILE A 159 8.64 11.51 -11.89
C ILE A 159 8.75 11.99 -10.46
N THR A 160 9.97 12.15 -9.96
CA THR A 160 10.23 12.73 -8.65
C THR A 160 9.90 14.22 -8.69
N LEU A 161 9.02 14.67 -7.81
CA LEU A 161 8.70 16.08 -7.63
C LEU A 161 9.66 16.72 -6.63
N VAL A 162 9.86 16.06 -5.49
CA VAL A 162 10.84 16.46 -4.47
C VAL A 162 11.23 15.23 -3.63
N ASP A 163 12.52 15.10 -3.31
CA ASP A 163 13.06 14.04 -2.45
C ASP A 163 14.05 14.59 -1.41
N ARG A 164 14.36 15.89 -1.46
CA ARG A 164 15.34 16.56 -0.59
C ARG A 164 14.89 17.96 -0.23
N PHE A 165 15.33 18.38 0.96
CA PHE A 165 15.30 19.77 1.41
C PHE A 165 16.64 20.11 2.06
N GLU A 166 17.26 21.23 1.67
CA GLU A 166 18.59 21.66 2.14
C GLU A 166 19.66 20.55 2.05
N GLY A 167 19.64 19.78 0.97
CA GLY A 167 20.59 18.67 0.73
C GLY A 167 20.29 17.37 1.47
N LYS A 168 19.40 17.37 2.46
CA LYS A 168 18.97 16.18 3.21
C LYS A 168 17.78 15.51 2.52
N ARG A 169 17.74 14.18 2.59
CA ARG A 169 16.58 13.43 2.10
C ARG A 169 15.36 13.68 2.97
N LEU A 170 14.19 13.71 2.34
CA LEU A 170 12.91 13.67 3.06
C LEU A 170 12.84 12.44 3.97
N ASN A 171 11.97 12.48 4.98
CA ASN A 171 11.75 11.34 5.86
C ASN A 171 10.87 10.27 5.15
N SER A 172 9.58 10.47 5.16
CA SER A 172 8.60 9.64 4.48
C SER A 172 7.31 10.42 4.31
N PRO A 173 7.18 11.20 3.21
CA PRO A 173 5.98 12.00 2.97
C PRO A 173 4.71 11.20 3.19
N ASN A 174 3.77 11.76 4.00
CA ASN A 174 2.62 11.01 4.49
C ASN A 174 1.33 11.42 3.80
N ASP A 175 0.99 12.70 3.85
CA ASP A 175 -0.21 13.24 3.19
C ASP A 175 0.12 14.57 2.51
N ALA A 176 -0.70 14.97 1.52
CA ALA A 176 -0.42 16.13 0.69
C ALA A 176 -1.68 16.83 0.18
N VAL A 177 -1.52 18.11 -0.16
CA VAL A 177 -2.57 18.91 -0.77
C VAL A 177 -1.96 19.95 -1.72
N TYR A 178 -2.64 20.23 -2.83
CA TYR A 178 -2.34 21.38 -3.67
C TYR A 178 -3.16 22.59 -3.25
N LYS A 179 -2.49 23.72 -3.06
CA LYS A 179 -3.13 25.01 -2.97
C LYS A 179 -3.62 25.46 -4.36
N SER A 180 -4.60 26.37 -4.40
CA SER A 180 -5.18 26.87 -5.66
C SER A 180 -4.18 27.56 -6.61
N ASN A 181 -3.05 28.03 -6.09
CA ASN A 181 -1.96 28.59 -6.88
C ASN A 181 -0.98 27.56 -7.45
N GLY A 182 -1.18 26.24 -7.15
CA GLY A 182 -0.35 25.14 -7.61
C GLY A 182 0.77 24.75 -6.64
N ASP A 183 0.94 25.40 -5.50
CA ASP A 183 1.90 24.99 -4.49
C ASP A 183 1.49 23.65 -3.86
N LEU A 184 2.46 22.74 -3.74
CA LEU A 184 2.29 21.44 -3.11
C LEU A 184 2.73 21.52 -1.64
N TYR A 185 1.80 21.25 -0.73
CA TYR A 185 2.07 21.09 0.70
C TYR A 185 1.98 19.62 1.06
N PHE A 186 2.90 19.15 1.90
CA PHE A 186 2.88 17.77 2.37
C PHE A 186 3.51 17.66 3.76
N THR A 187 3.11 16.63 4.49
CA THR A 187 3.70 16.25 5.77
C THR A 187 4.83 15.24 5.55
N ASP A 188 5.89 15.30 6.38
CA ASP A 188 7.08 14.44 6.22
C ASP A 188 7.52 13.77 7.54
N PRO A 189 6.66 12.97 8.20
CA PRO A 189 6.99 12.27 9.43
C PRO A 189 7.94 11.08 9.17
N PRO A 190 8.58 10.53 10.22
CA PRO A 190 9.54 9.44 10.09
C PRO A 190 8.90 8.03 10.05
N TYR A 191 7.60 7.90 9.80
CA TYR A 191 6.86 6.63 9.94
C TYR A 191 7.33 5.56 8.97
N GLY A 192 7.60 5.93 7.70
CA GLY A 192 8.08 5.03 6.66
C GLY A 192 9.57 4.74 6.68
N LEU A 193 10.33 5.26 7.65
CA LEU A 193 11.75 4.96 7.76
C LEU A 193 11.96 3.55 8.30
N GLU A 194 12.94 2.82 7.73
CA GLU A 194 13.24 1.43 8.07
C GLU A 194 13.53 1.22 9.56
N LYS A 195 14.25 2.17 10.17
CA LYS A 195 14.56 2.19 11.61
C LYS A 195 13.87 3.35 12.33
N ARG A 196 12.82 3.90 11.74
CA ARG A 196 12.04 5.01 12.29
C ARG A 196 12.91 6.07 12.99
N MET A 197 12.84 6.16 14.32
CA MET A 197 13.52 7.20 15.10
C MET A 197 15.05 7.14 15.08
N GLU A 198 15.68 6.01 14.80
CA GLU A 198 17.15 5.94 14.74
C GLU A 198 17.70 6.64 13.50
N LEU A 199 17.08 6.45 12.35
CA LEU A 199 17.44 7.18 11.14
C LEU A 199 17.02 8.64 11.22
N TYR A 200 15.88 8.92 11.84
CA TYR A 200 15.43 10.28 12.08
C TYR A 200 16.48 11.12 12.82
N LYS A 201 17.08 10.60 13.90
CA LYS A 201 18.14 11.30 14.65
C LYS A 201 19.42 11.58 13.84
N LYS A 202 19.68 10.78 12.81
CA LYS A 202 20.92 10.89 12.01
C LYS A 202 20.80 11.73 10.74
N GLU A 203 19.66 11.68 10.07
CA GLU A 203 19.50 12.21 8.71
C GLU A 203 18.35 13.20 8.56
N ALA A 204 17.46 13.28 9.54
CA ALA A 204 16.19 13.94 9.36
C ALA A 204 16.26 15.46 9.42
N LEU A 205 15.39 16.06 8.62
CA LEU A 205 14.92 17.41 8.83
C LEU A 205 14.23 17.50 10.20
N PRO A 206 14.39 18.59 10.96
CA PRO A 206 13.56 18.82 12.13
C PRO A 206 12.10 18.73 11.71
N LEU A 207 11.25 18.15 12.57
CA LEU A 207 9.80 18.19 12.39
C LEU A 207 9.40 19.67 12.30
N SER A 208 9.27 20.19 11.07
CA SER A 208 8.61 21.46 10.85
C SER A 208 7.13 21.19 10.67
N VAL A 209 6.36 21.70 11.60
CA VAL A 209 4.90 21.79 11.48
C VAL A 209 4.57 22.88 10.48
#